data_9a422445f1211d2ecacd0ee51730898f
#
_entry.id   9a422445f1211d2ecacd0ee51730898f
#
_cell.length_a   1.000
_cell.length_b   1.000
_cell.length_c   1.000
_cell.angle_alpha   90.00
_cell.angle_beta   90.00
_cell.angle_gamma   90.00
#
_symmetry.space_group_name_H-M   'P 1'
#
loop_
_entity.id
_entity.type
_entity.pdbx_description
1 polymer ?
#
loop_
_entity_poly.entity_id
_entity_poly.type
_entity_poly.pdbx_seq_one_letter_code
_entity_poly.pdbx_strand_id
1 'polypeptide(L)'
;MLKITLIYPFSADLKDKSIFRFPPLGLGYIAASLKQKGFNVELVDYTFLNNNEAAKKVRDSNPKIIGIYSMFSMKKKSLELAKQFKKNDILLIAGGPLPTLDPADFLKDFDIVVIGEGEVTIIELLNSVEKGKELSMIKGIAYKNQGKIIINPPREYIRNLDELPFPSRELFDNQSYKDYYLKRFNHSITPIISSRGCPFMCDFCSSPVFGKKYRERSPSNIVDEIESILELDYDRVWFADDCFTINRKHLLNICAEINKRGLKINWECLSRADTIDEETATKMRQAGCIRIFFGIESGNDKILALMKKQITKNQAKNAVKTAKSAGLQVGAFFIIGYPGESDQTILDTVNFASKLPLDYLSFTLPYPIPGTALFERVKEKINFPSDDWEESKNWSFIRHKLLYDAGFSEKKLKFAILKAHLQFYIRKFLGKKGYRLIGMPIQKISNFIFVLMS
;
A
#
# COMPACT_ATOMS: atom_id res chain seq x y z
N MET A 1 -31.03 -13.68 -8.71
CA MET A 1 -29.61 -13.64 -8.29
C MET A 1 -29.21 -12.16 -8.17
N LEU A 2 -28.75 -11.76 -7.00
CA LEU A 2 -28.37 -10.37 -6.73
C LEU A 2 -27.17 -9.97 -7.60
N LYS A 3 -27.27 -8.83 -8.29
CA LYS A 3 -26.15 -8.26 -9.04
C LYS A 3 -25.36 -7.30 -8.16
N ILE A 4 -24.04 -7.51 -8.12
CA ILE A 4 -23.12 -6.80 -7.25
C ILE A 4 -22.14 -6.01 -8.11
N THR A 5 -21.95 -4.74 -7.81
CA THR A 5 -20.92 -3.94 -8.43
C THR A 5 -19.91 -3.49 -7.36
N LEU A 6 -18.66 -3.92 -7.52
CA LEU A 6 -17.54 -3.48 -6.70
C LEU A 6 -16.91 -2.25 -7.33
N ILE A 7 -16.61 -1.24 -6.53
CA ILE A 7 -16.04 0.02 -6.99
C ILE A 7 -14.68 0.26 -6.34
N TYR A 8 -13.65 0.48 -7.18
CA TYR A 8 -12.36 1.01 -6.79
C TYR A 8 -12.29 2.50 -7.13
N PRO A 9 -12.43 3.39 -6.15
CA PRO A 9 -12.63 4.82 -6.39
C PRO A 9 -11.34 5.60 -6.63
N PHE A 10 -10.24 4.94 -6.95
CA PHE A 10 -8.96 5.58 -7.19
C PHE A 10 -8.99 6.35 -8.50
N SER A 11 -8.97 7.68 -8.43
CA SER A 11 -8.83 8.55 -9.60
C SER A 11 -7.38 8.99 -9.70
N ALA A 12 -6.69 8.46 -10.70
CA ALA A 12 -5.29 8.81 -10.91
C ALA A 12 -5.12 10.13 -11.67
N ASP A 13 -4.21 11.00 -11.23
CA ASP A 13 -3.63 11.96 -12.15
C ASP A 13 -2.76 11.20 -13.16
N LEU A 14 -3.21 11.15 -14.41
CA LEU A 14 -2.50 10.44 -15.49
C LEU A 14 -1.12 11.05 -15.80
N LYS A 15 -0.83 12.27 -15.33
CA LYS A 15 0.50 12.90 -15.41
C LYS A 15 1.45 12.33 -14.36
N ASP A 16 0.92 11.67 -13.34
CA ASP A 16 1.70 11.03 -12.30
C ASP A 16 2.43 9.79 -12.83
N LYS A 17 3.74 9.72 -12.55
CA LYS A 17 4.63 8.60 -12.92
C LYS A 17 4.82 7.61 -11.78
N SER A 18 3.76 7.30 -11.04
CA SER A 18 3.85 6.32 -9.94
C SER A 18 4.24 4.94 -10.45
N ILE A 19 5.23 4.33 -9.79
CA ILE A 19 5.61 2.93 -10.01
C ILE A 19 4.71 1.96 -9.21
N PHE A 20 3.75 2.48 -8.43
CA PHE A 20 2.84 1.72 -7.57
C PHE A 20 1.38 1.89 -7.98
N ARG A 21 1.09 1.94 -9.27
CA ARG A 21 -0.27 2.00 -9.80
C ARG A 21 -0.72 0.61 -10.21
N PHE A 22 -1.35 -0.10 -9.29
CA PHE A 22 -1.74 -1.49 -9.48
C PHE A 22 -3.25 -1.67 -9.54
N PRO A 23 -3.74 -2.73 -10.24
CA PRO A 23 -5.14 -3.12 -10.14
C PRO A 23 -5.54 -3.46 -8.70
N PRO A 24 -6.83 -3.30 -8.35
CA PRO A 24 -7.33 -3.45 -6.98
C PRO A 24 -7.40 -4.91 -6.54
N LEU A 25 -6.25 -5.48 -6.17
CA LEU A 25 -6.08 -6.90 -5.86
C LEU A 25 -7.05 -7.40 -4.78
N GLY A 26 -7.28 -6.61 -3.72
CA GLY A 26 -8.24 -6.94 -2.66
C GLY A 26 -9.67 -7.11 -3.18
N LEU A 27 -10.12 -6.23 -4.08
CA LEU A 27 -11.43 -6.37 -4.73
C LEU A 27 -11.45 -7.57 -5.70
N GLY A 28 -10.32 -7.92 -6.30
CA GLY A 28 -10.18 -9.13 -7.11
C GLY A 28 -10.42 -10.41 -6.28
N TYR A 29 -9.89 -10.49 -5.06
CA TYR A 29 -10.15 -11.61 -4.12
C TYR A 29 -11.62 -11.65 -3.69
N ILE A 30 -12.21 -10.51 -3.35
CA ILE A 30 -13.65 -10.41 -3.02
C ILE A 30 -14.50 -10.90 -4.19
N ALA A 31 -14.22 -10.43 -5.40
CA ALA A 31 -14.95 -10.83 -6.61
C ALA A 31 -14.83 -12.33 -6.89
N ALA A 32 -13.63 -12.90 -6.78
CA ALA A 32 -13.39 -14.33 -6.98
C ALA A 32 -14.16 -15.18 -5.95
N SER A 33 -14.12 -14.79 -4.68
CA SER A 33 -14.85 -15.48 -3.61
C SER A 33 -16.37 -15.45 -3.82
N LEU A 34 -16.90 -14.32 -4.27
CA LEU A 34 -18.32 -14.17 -4.62
C LEU A 34 -18.71 -15.00 -5.86
N LYS A 35 -17.91 -14.94 -6.94
CA LYS A 35 -18.14 -15.72 -8.16
C LYS A 35 -18.11 -17.23 -7.90
N GLN A 36 -17.19 -17.70 -7.05
CA GLN A 36 -17.14 -19.12 -6.64
C GLN A 36 -18.44 -19.59 -5.95
N LYS A 37 -19.15 -18.66 -5.32
CA LYS A 37 -20.48 -18.93 -4.68
C LYS A 37 -21.66 -18.64 -5.61
N GLY A 38 -21.43 -18.37 -6.88
CA GLY A 38 -22.45 -18.16 -7.90
C GLY A 38 -23.04 -16.75 -7.96
N PHE A 39 -22.48 -15.76 -7.25
CA PHE A 39 -22.95 -14.39 -7.36
C PHE A 39 -22.52 -13.75 -8.70
N ASN A 40 -23.38 -12.87 -9.24
CA ASN A 40 -23.05 -12.08 -10.41
C ASN A 40 -22.31 -10.80 -9.97
N VAL A 41 -21.02 -10.70 -10.31
CA VAL A 41 -20.13 -9.62 -9.84
C VAL A 41 -19.53 -8.88 -11.01
N GLU A 42 -19.61 -7.55 -10.96
CA GLU A 42 -18.87 -6.63 -11.82
C GLU A 42 -17.92 -5.78 -10.97
N LEU A 43 -16.82 -5.32 -11.58
CA LEU A 43 -15.85 -4.43 -10.96
C LEU A 43 -15.71 -3.18 -11.84
N VAL A 44 -15.89 -2.00 -11.23
CA VAL A 44 -15.68 -0.70 -11.89
C VAL A 44 -14.50 -0.02 -11.21
N ASP A 45 -13.41 0.09 -11.97
CA ASP A 45 -12.17 0.74 -11.55
C ASP A 45 -12.10 2.16 -12.15
N TYR A 46 -12.00 3.18 -11.27
CA TYR A 46 -11.95 4.58 -11.65
C TYR A 46 -10.53 5.03 -12.07
N THR A 47 -9.53 4.16 -12.00
CA THR A 47 -8.10 4.53 -12.20
C THR A 47 -7.86 5.20 -13.55
N PHE A 48 -8.47 4.71 -14.61
CA PHE A 48 -8.27 5.20 -15.99
C PHE A 48 -9.54 5.78 -16.61
N LEU A 49 -10.63 5.81 -15.88
CA LEU A 49 -11.92 6.35 -16.32
C LEU A 49 -12.14 7.76 -15.78
N ASN A 50 -12.79 8.61 -16.54
CA ASN A 50 -13.33 9.83 -15.95
C ASN A 50 -14.58 9.51 -15.10
N ASN A 51 -14.97 10.46 -14.24
CA ASN A 51 -16.05 10.26 -13.29
C ASN A 51 -17.39 9.91 -13.96
N ASN A 52 -17.69 10.51 -15.12
CA ASN A 52 -18.95 10.29 -15.81
C ASN A 52 -19.01 8.92 -16.47
N GLU A 53 -17.92 8.49 -17.11
CA GLU A 53 -17.79 7.16 -17.71
C GLU A 53 -17.91 6.06 -16.66
N ALA A 54 -17.16 6.19 -15.55
CA ALA A 54 -17.21 5.22 -14.47
C ALA A 54 -18.60 5.16 -13.82
N ALA A 55 -19.20 6.31 -13.53
CA ALA A 55 -20.55 6.36 -12.98
C ALA A 55 -21.61 5.80 -13.96
N LYS A 56 -21.41 5.98 -15.27
CA LYS A 56 -22.27 5.36 -16.28
C LYS A 56 -22.14 3.83 -16.23
N LYS A 57 -20.91 3.27 -16.20
CA LYS A 57 -20.70 1.83 -16.07
C LYS A 57 -21.40 1.24 -14.84
N VAL A 58 -21.33 1.93 -13.68
CA VAL A 58 -22.02 1.50 -12.47
C VAL A 58 -23.53 1.49 -12.67
N ARG A 59 -24.13 2.51 -13.31
CA ARG A 59 -25.58 2.54 -13.59
C ARG A 59 -26.00 1.48 -14.60
N ASP A 60 -25.23 1.31 -15.66
CA ASP A 60 -25.51 0.32 -16.75
C ASP A 60 -25.45 -1.12 -16.19
N SER A 61 -24.64 -1.35 -15.15
CA SER A 61 -24.60 -2.65 -14.48
C SER A 61 -25.90 -2.97 -13.71
N ASN A 62 -26.77 -2.00 -13.46
CA ASN A 62 -28.04 -2.16 -12.72
C ASN A 62 -27.89 -2.96 -11.40
N PRO A 63 -27.01 -2.53 -10.47
CA PRO A 63 -26.70 -3.28 -9.27
C PRO A 63 -27.82 -3.23 -8.24
N LYS A 64 -27.99 -4.29 -7.46
CA LYS A 64 -28.75 -4.29 -6.21
C LYS A 64 -27.85 -4.04 -5.00
N ILE A 65 -26.56 -4.29 -5.17
CA ILE A 65 -25.55 -4.10 -4.13
C ILE A 65 -24.35 -3.38 -4.74
N ILE A 66 -23.87 -2.34 -4.08
CA ILE A 66 -22.64 -1.65 -4.43
C ILE A 66 -21.66 -1.75 -3.27
N GLY A 67 -20.51 -2.39 -3.51
CA GLY A 67 -19.39 -2.44 -2.58
C GLY A 67 -18.33 -1.42 -2.96
N ILE A 68 -18.01 -0.47 -2.07
CA ILE A 68 -17.00 0.57 -2.33
C ILE A 68 -15.79 0.35 -1.43
N TYR A 69 -14.63 0.18 -2.05
CA TYR A 69 -13.34 0.14 -1.35
C TYR A 69 -12.94 1.53 -0.87
N SER A 70 -12.37 1.62 0.34
CA SER A 70 -11.80 2.88 0.82
C SER A 70 -10.52 2.68 1.61
N MET A 71 -9.56 3.53 1.28
CA MET A 71 -8.36 3.80 2.07
C MET A 71 -8.23 5.31 2.27
N PHE A 72 -7.22 5.78 3.02
CA PHE A 72 -7.08 7.20 3.36
C PHE A 72 -7.21 8.14 2.18
N SER A 73 -6.42 7.90 1.12
CA SER A 73 -6.40 8.74 -0.08
C SER A 73 -7.69 8.68 -0.92
N MET A 74 -8.62 7.78 -0.57
CA MET A 74 -9.87 7.56 -1.31
C MET A 74 -11.11 7.92 -0.50
N LYS A 75 -10.97 8.34 0.77
CA LYS A 75 -12.11 8.59 1.67
C LYS A 75 -13.13 9.50 1.05
N LYS A 76 -12.73 10.71 0.66
CA LYS A 76 -13.61 11.72 0.09
C LYS A 76 -14.37 11.17 -1.12
N LYS A 77 -13.65 10.54 -2.06
CA LYS A 77 -14.26 9.96 -3.25
C LYS A 77 -15.22 8.82 -2.94
N SER A 78 -14.89 7.97 -1.96
CA SER A 78 -15.79 6.89 -1.52
C SER A 78 -17.11 7.42 -0.95
N LEU A 79 -17.05 8.47 -0.13
CA LEU A 79 -18.24 9.12 0.44
C LEU A 79 -19.07 9.85 -0.62
N GLU A 80 -18.43 10.54 -1.58
CA GLU A 80 -19.11 11.16 -2.72
C GLU A 80 -19.87 10.11 -3.56
N LEU A 81 -19.23 8.98 -3.85
CA LEU A 81 -19.87 7.89 -4.61
C LEU A 81 -21.01 7.24 -3.82
N ALA A 82 -20.86 7.05 -2.51
CA ALA A 82 -21.95 6.57 -1.68
C ALA A 82 -23.18 7.48 -1.79
N LYS A 83 -23.03 8.80 -1.64
CA LYS A 83 -24.11 9.78 -1.81
C LYS A 83 -24.69 9.75 -3.23
N GLN A 84 -23.85 9.65 -4.26
CA GLN A 84 -24.25 9.61 -5.66
C GLN A 84 -25.13 8.39 -6.01
N PHE A 85 -24.82 7.22 -5.42
CA PHE A 85 -25.51 5.97 -5.72
C PHE A 85 -26.56 5.57 -4.67
N LYS A 86 -26.73 6.36 -3.62
CA LYS A 86 -27.72 6.08 -2.58
C LYS A 86 -29.14 6.10 -3.15
N LYS A 87 -29.80 4.95 -3.11
CA LYS A 87 -31.21 4.76 -3.50
C LYS A 87 -31.83 3.75 -2.56
N ASN A 88 -33.16 3.79 -2.41
CA ASN A 88 -33.89 2.92 -1.48
C ASN A 88 -33.78 1.42 -1.81
N ASP A 89 -33.47 1.07 -3.05
CA ASP A 89 -33.37 -0.31 -3.54
C ASP A 89 -31.94 -0.80 -3.76
N ILE A 90 -30.94 0.01 -3.41
CA ILE A 90 -29.51 -0.34 -3.51
C ILE A 90 -28.88 -0.40 -2.11
N LEU A 91 -28.31 -1.55 -1.77
CA LEU A 91 -27.54 -1.74 -0.55
C LEU A 91 -26.08 -1.24 -0.77
N LEU A 92 -25.65 -0.25 0.01
CA LEU A 92 -24.32 0.32 -0.03
C LEU A 92 -23.41 -0.28 1.06
N ILE A 93 -22.30 -0.88 0.64
CA ILE A 93 -21.35 -1.54 1.53
C ILE A 93 -19.98 -0.85 1.40
N ALA A 94 -19.41 -0.41 2.52
CA ALA A 94 -18.02 0.03 2.56
C ALA A 94 -17.09 -1.11 3.01
N GLY A 95 -15.89 -1.15 2.46
CA GLY A 95 -14.83 -2.08 2.88
C GLY A 95 -13.44 -1.53 2.62
N GLY A 96 -12.43 -2.18 3.17
CA GLY A 96 -11.04 -1.79 3.02
C GLY A 96 -10.42 -1.24 4.31
N PRO A 97 -9.16 -0.71 4.24
CA PRO A 97 -8.41 -0.33 5.44
C PRO A 97 -9.08 0.73 6.29
N LEU A 98 -9.58 1.81 5.69
CA LEU A 98 -10.14 2.91 6.46
C LEU A 98 -11.51 2.58 7.08
N PRO A 99 -12.49 1.99 6.37
CA PRO A 99 -13.73 1.53 6.98
C PRO A 99 -13.52 0.51 8.11
N THR A 100 -12.46 -0.32 8.02
CA THR A 100 -12.10 -1.25 9.09
C THR A 100 -11.70 -0.52 10.38
N LEU A 101 -11.01 0.63 10.26
CA LEU A 101 -10.53 1.40 11.41
C LEU A 101 -11.57 2.35 11.98
N ASP A 102 -12.42 2.92 11.15
CA ASP A 102 -13.44 3.90 11.54
C ASP A 102 -14.79 3.59 10.88
N PRO A 103 -15.43 2.47 11.27
CA PRO A 103 -16.70 2.08 10.67
C PRO A 103 -17.83 3.09 10.95
N ALA A 104 -17.78 3.79 12.09
CA ALA A 104 -18.81 4.74 12.47
C ALA A 104 -18.92 5.94 11.52
N ASP A 105 -17.78 6.42 11.04
CA ASP A 105 -17.75 7.53 10.08
C ASP A 105 -18.36 7.12 8.73
N PHE A 106 -18.03 5.93 8.24
CA PHE A 106 -18.59 5.40 6.99
C PHE A 106 -20.10 5.10 7.08
N LEU A 107 -20.59 4.65 8.23
CA LEU A 107 -22.02 4.41 8.42
C LEU A 107 -22.89 5.67 8.34
N LYS A 108 -22.33 6.88 8.22
CA LYS A 108 -23.09 8.09 7.91
C LYS A 108 -23.72 8.02 6.52
N ASP A 109 -23.01 7.47 5.54
CA ASP A 109 -23.41 7.43 4.13
C ASP A 109 -23.63 6.00 3.60
N PHE A 110 -23.09 4.97 4.26
CA PHE A 110 -23.22 3.56 3.91
C PHE A 110 -24.22 2.84 4.82
N ASP A 111 -24.79 1.74 4.35
CA ASP A 111 -25.72 0.92 5.11
C ASP A 111 -24.96 -0.09 5.98
N ILE A 112 -23.89 -0.66 5.44
CA ILE A 112 -23.05 -1.69 6.10
C ILE A 112 -21.58 -1.38 5.86
N VAL A 113 -20.75 -1.69 6.87
CA VAL A 113 -19.28 -1.69 6.76
C VAL A 113 -18.77 -3.10 6.99
N VAL A 114 -17.95 -3.61 6.08
CA VAL A 114 -17.19 -4.86 6.25
C VAL A 114 -15.85 -4.55 6.90
N ILE A 115 -15.58 -5.19 8.04
CA ILE A 115 -14.42 -4.97 8.90
C ILE A 115 -13.41 -6.13 8.73
N GLY A 116 -12.15 -5.80 8.44
CA GLY A 116 -11.08 -6.79 8.28
C GLY A 116 -11.09 -7.51 6.93
N GLU A 117 -10.79 -8.81 6.91
CA GLU A 117 -10.81 -9.64 5.71
C GLU A 117 -12.25 -9.86 5.24
N GLY A 118 -12.53 -9.47 4.01
CA GLY A 118 -13.90 -9.41 3.50
C GLY A 118 -14.39 -10.67 2.79
N GLU A 119 -13.52 -11.58 2.36
CA GLU A 119 -13.84 -12.68 1.44
C GLU A 119 -14.93 -13.62 2.00
N VAL A 120 -14.82 -13.99 3.26
CA VAL A 120 -15.83 -14.82 3.94
C VAL A 120 -17.02 -13.99 4.41
N THR A 121 -16.72 -12.80 4.95
CA THR A 121 -17.73 -11.90 5.52
C THR A 121 -18.77 -11.48 4.49
N ILE A 122 -18.32 -11.11 3.29
CA ILE A 122 -19.24 -10.64 2.23
C ILE A 122 -20.18 -11.76 1.76
N ILE A 123 -19.70 -13.00 1.66
CA ILE A 123 -20.53 -14.15 1.26
C ILE A 123 -21.62 -14.39 2.31
N GLU A 124 -21.27 -14.41 3.59
CA GLU A 124 -22.21 -14.61 4.68
C GLU A 124 -23.24 -13.47 4.73
N LEU A 125 -22.78 -12.23 4.57
CA LEU A 125 -23.64 -11.05 4.52
C LEU A 125 -24.66 -11.15 3.37
N LEU A 126 -24.22 -11.44 2.16
CA LEU A 126 -25.12 -11.47 1.01
C LEU A 126 -26.13 -12.63 1.08
N ASN A 127 -25.70 -13.78 1.55
CA ASN A 127 -26.61 -14.90 1.83
C ASN A 127 -27.68 -14.56 2.88
N SER A 128 -27.31 -13.74 3.87
CA SER A 128 -28.25 -13.30 4.91
C SER A 128 -29.23 -12.27 4.38
N VAL A 129 -28.74 -11.33 3.57
CA VAL A 129 -29.58 -10.30 2.91
C VAL A 129 -30.59 -10.97 1.95
N GLU A 130 -30.16 -11.93 1.11
CA GLU A 130 -31.08 -12.66 0.21
C GLU A 130 -32.17 -13.43 0.95
N LYS A 131 -31.83 -13.94 2.13
CA LYS A 131 -32.77 -14.75 2.94
C LYS A 131 -33.55 -13.94 3.98
N GLY A 132 -33.37 -12.62 4.02
CA GLY A 132 -33.99 -11.75 5.02
C GLY A 132 -33.61 -12.08 6.47
N LYS A 133 -32.39 -12.62 6.69
CA LYS A 133 -31.89 -12.98 8.02
C LYS A 133 -31.30 -11.77 8.75
N GLU A 134 -31.31 -11.86 10.09
CA GLU A 134 -30.73 -10.81 10.91
C GLU A 134 -29.20 -10.67 10.72
N LEU A 135 -28.73 -9.42 10.71
CA LEU A 135 -27.31 -9.07 10.57
C LEU A 135 -26.52 -9.28 11.87
N SER A 136 -27.19 -9.39 13.02
CA SER A 136 -26.59 -9.48 14.36
C SER A 136 -25.64 -10.68 14.54
N MET A 137 -25.84 -11.74 13.77
CA MET A 137 -25.03 -12.97 13.85
C MET A 137 -23.80 -12.95 12.95
N ILE A 138 -23.65 -11.97 12.05
CA ILE A 138 -22.58 -11.91 11.07
C ILE A 138 -21.34 -11.25 11.69
N LYS A 139 -20.27 -12.01 11.90
CA LYS A 139 -19.01 -11.46 12.40
C LYS A 139 -18.34 -10.55 11.37
N GLY A 140 -17.63 -9.50 11.85
CA GLY A 140 -16.82 -8.62 11.02
C GLY A 140 -17.64 -7.64 10.19
N ILE A 141 -18.80 -7.20 10.67
CA ILE A 141 -19.58 -6.10 10.08
C ILE A 141 -19.95 -5.05 11.12
N ALA A 142 -20.21 -3.84 10.63
CA ALA A 142 -20.92 -2.80 11.37
C ALA A 142 -22.09 -2.29 10.52
N TYR A 143 -23.22 -1.93 11.17
CA TYR A 143 -24.43 -1.45 10.50
C TYR A 143 -25.25 -0.58 11.45
N LYS A 144 -26.27 0.10 10.91
CA LYS A 144 -27.26 0.85 11.72
C LYS A 144 -28.50 0.00 11.98
N ASN A 145 -28.94 -0.01 13.21
CA ASN A 145 -30.22 -0.57 13.59
C ASN A 145 -30.99 0.44 14.47
N GLN A 146 -32.15 0.89 14.02
CA GLN A 146 -32.98 1.90 14.70
C GLN A 146 -32.19 3.17 15.10
N GLY A 147 -31.32 3.64 14.20
CA GLY A 147 -30.48 4.83 14.40
C GLY A 147 -29.21 4.59 15.25
N LYS A 148 -29.04 3.41 15.86
CA LYS A 148 -27.86 3.04 16.66
C LYS A 148 -26.85 2.30 15.79
N ILE A 149 -25.57 2.61 15.97
CA ILE A 149 -24.47 1.87 15.34
C ILE A 149 -24.24 0.58 16.12
N ILE A 150 -24.32 -0.54 15.42
CA ILE A 150 -24.00 -1.88 15.92
C ILE A 150 -22.70 -2.33 15.28
N ILE A 151 -21.73 -2.72 16.07
CA ILE A 151 -20.48 -3.33 15.62
C ILE A 151 -20.47 -4.77 16.13
N ASN A 152 -20.56 -5.72 15.22
CA ASN A 152 -20.55 -7.13 15.56
C ASN A 152 -19.15 -7.60 15.98
N PRO A 153 -19.01 -8.74 16.68
CA PRO A 153 -17.72 -9.30 17.03
C PRO A 153 -16.80 -9.43 15.80
N PRO A 154 -15.49 -9.20 15.95
CA PRO A 154 -14.56 -9.35 14.85
C PRO A 154 -14.56 -10.78 14.31
N ARG A 155 -14.35 -10.92 13.02
CA ARG A 155 -14.12 -12.22 12.39
C ARG A 155 -12.68 -12.65 12.61
N GLU A 156 -12.48 -13.94 12.82
CA GLU A 156 -11.16 -14.54 12.83
C GLU A 156 -10.50 -14.42 11.44
N TYR A 157 -9.20 -14.19 11.42
CA TYR A 157 -8.44 -14.18 10.18
C TYR A 157 -8.48 -15.53 9.47
N ILE A 158 -8.53 -15.51 8.14
CA ILE A 158 -8.45 -16.71 7.30
C ILE A 158 -7.13 -17.40 7.58
N ARG A 159 -7.16 -18.63 8.09
CA ARG A 159 -5.96 -19.36 8.53
C ARG A 159 -5.18 -19.93 7.35
N ASN A 160 -5.87 -20.63 6.46
CA ASN A 160 -5.31 -21.23 5.27
C ASN A 160 -5.58 -20.33 4.06
N LEU A 161 -4.57 -19.61 3.58
CA LEU A 161 -4.71 -18.70 2.46
C LEU A 161 -4.82 -19.41 1.10
N ASP A 162 -4.42 -20.68 1.01
CA ASP A 162 -4.55 -21.49 -0.22
C ASP A 162 -6.02 -21.88 -0.53
N GLU A 163 -6.92 -21.76 0.45
CA GLU A 163 -8.35 -21.98 0.23
C GLU A 163 -9.04 -20.83 -0.49
N LEU A 164 -8.38 -19.67 -0.56
CA LEU A 164 -8.90 -18.53 -1.31
C LEU A 164 -8.71 -18.77 -2.81
N PRO A 165 -9.74 -18.51 -3.64
CA PRO A 165 -9.55 -18.49 -5.08
C PRO A 165 -8.56 -17.39 -5.48
N PHE A 166 -7.87 -17.57 -6.59
CA PHE A 166 -7.06 -16.49 -7.17
C PHE A 166 -7.93 -15.27 -7.50
N PRO A 167 -7.37 -14.07 -7.44
CA PRO A 167 -8.13 -12.85 -7.74
C PRO A 167 -8.75 -12.92 -9.13
N SER A 168 -9.99 -12.47 -9.28
CA SER A 168 -10.68 -12.36 -10.56
C SER A 168 -10.04 -11.31 -11.45
N ARG A 169 -8.85 -11.64 -12.01
CA ARG A 169 -8.04 -10.73 -12.84
C ARG A 169 -8.72 -10.40 -14.18
N GLU A 170 -9.65 -11.23 -14.64
CA GLU A 170 -10.47 -10.98 -15.82
C GLU A 170 -11.42 -9.78 -15.66
N LEU A 171 -11.68 -9.34 -14.42
CA LEU A 171 -12.47 -8.14 -14.14
C LEU A 171 -11.64 -6.85 -14.12
N PHE A 172 -10.31 -6.96 -14.15
CA PHE A 172 -9.44 -5.78 -14.21
C PHE A 172 -9.32 -5.24 -15.64
N ASP A 173 -9.13 -3.95 -15.78
CA ASP A 173 -8.72 -3.34 -17.04
C ASP A 173 -7.22 -3.58 -17.27
N ASN A 174 -6.85 -4.86 -17.45
CA ASN A 174 -5.46 -5.29 -17.61
C ASN A 174 -4.73 -4.54 -18.72
N GLN A 175 -5.45 -4.21 -19.83
CA GLN A 175 -4.83 -3.50 -20.95
C GLN A 175 -4.39 -2.11 -20.56
N SER A 176 -5.24 -1.31 -19.90
CA SER A 176 -4.89 0.04 -19.44
C SER A 176 -3.75 0.04 -18.43
N TYR A 177 -3.69 -0.96 -17.53
CA TYR A 177 -2.57 -1.12 -16.61
C TYR A 177 -1.27 -1.48 -17.34
N LYS A 178 -1.30 -2.43 -18.28
CA LYS A 178 -0.12 -2.77 -19.10
C LYS A 178 0.37 -1.56 -19.89
N ASP A 179 -0.52 -0.87 -20.59
CA ASP A 179 -0.18 0.31 -21.39
C ASP A 179 0.44 1.44 -20.55
N TYR A 180 -0.10 1.65 -19.33
CA TYR A 180 0.47 2.62 -18.38
C TYR A 180 1.93 2.31 -18.07
N TYR A 181 2.24 1.05 -17.77
CA TYR A 181 3.59 0.64 -17.41
C TYR A 181 4.52 0.53 -18.62
N LEU A 182 4.07 -0.04 -19.73
CA LEU A 182 4.85 -0.15 -20.97
C LEU A 182 5.28 1.21 -21.48
N LYS A 183 4.35 2.17 -21.53
CA LYS A 183 4.64 3.53 -22.02
C LYS A 183 5.65 4.28 -21.15
N ARG A 184 5.73 4.00 -19.85
CA ARG A 184 6.53 4.77 -18.89
C ARG A 184 7.79 4.07 -18.43
N PHE A 185 7.76 2.76 -18.35
CA PHE A 185 8.80 1.95 -17.71
C PHE A 185 9.30 0.80 -18.58
N ASN A 186 8.74 0.64 -19.79
CA ASN A 186 9.09 -0.41 -20.75
C ASN A 186 8.95 -1.84 -20.19
N HIS A 187 7.94 -2.07 -19.38
CA HIS A 187 7.54 -3.38 -18.88
C HIS A 187 6.10 -3.33 -18.37
N SER A 188 5.46 -4.48 -18.22
CA SER A 188 4.16 -4.64 -17.57
C SER A 188 4.34 -5.29 -16.21
N ILE A 189 3.51 -4.93 -15.22
CA ILE A 189 3.59 -5.47 -13.86
C ILE A 189 2.21 -5.53 -13.22
N THR A 190 1.94 -6.61 -12.48
CA THR A 190 0.70 -6.79 -11.72
C THR A 190 1.00 -7.30 -10.31
N PRO A 191 0.18 -6.99 -9.29
CA PRO A 191 0.44 -7.42 -7.93
C PRO A 191 0.02 -8.87 -7.68
N ILE A 192 0.73 -9.50 -6.73
CA ILE A 192 0.41 -10.78 -6.11
C ILE A 192 0.61 -10.66 -4.61
N ILE A 193 -0.12 -11.42 -3.80
CA ILE A 193 0.08 -11.55 -2.35
C ILE A 193 0.52 -12.98 -2.04
N SER A 194 1.67 -13.13 -1.37
CA SER A 194 2.16 -14.42 -0.88
C SER A 194 1.89 -14.64 0.60
N SER A 195 1.69 -13.55 1.34
CA SER A 195 1.42 -13.58 2.77
C SER A 195 0.52 -12.43 3.22
N ARG A 196 -0.12 -12.57 4.37
CA ARG A 196 -0.95 -11.54 4.99
C ARG A 196 -0.55 -11.33 6.44
N GLY A 197 -0.51 -10.05 6.85
CA GLY A 197 -0.18 -9.63 8.20
C GLY A 197 1.31 -9.48 8.44
N CYS A 198 1.66 -8.61 9.39
CA CYS A 198 3.03 -8.28 9.73
C CYS A 198 3.19 -8.29 11.26
N PRO A 199 4.11 -9.11 11.82
CA PRO A 199 4.26 -9.24 13.27
C PRO A 199 4.96 -8.02 13.91
N PHE A 200 5.53 -7.13 13.11
CA PHE A 200 6.23 -5.96 13.59
C PHE A 200 5.28 -4.88 14.10
N MET A 201 5.74 -4.10 15.06
CA MET A 201 4.93 -3.15 15.83
C MET A 201 5.30 -1.69 15.52
N CYS A 202 5.66 -1.38 14.26
CA CYS A 202 5.95 -0.01 13.86
C CYS A 202 4.76 0.89 14.17
N ASP A 203 4.96 1.98 14.91
CA ASP A 203 3.85 2.74 15.49
C ASP A 203 3.10 3.64 14.49
N PHE A 204 3.65 3.84 13.30
CA PHE A 204 3.02 4.58 12.19
C PHE A 204 2.30 3.67 11.18
N CYS A 205 2.49 2.35 11.27
CA CYS A 205 2.06 1.42 10.24
C CYS A 205 0.59 1.03 10.38
N SER A 206 -0.14 1.17 9.29
CA SER A 206 -1.52 0.70 9.17
C SER A 206 -1.56 -0.68 8.53
N SER A 207 -1.37 -1.75 9.29
CA SER A 207 -1.74 -3.10 8.83
C SER A 207 -3.03 -3.60 9.52
N PRO A 208 -4.15 -2.82 9.48
CA PRO A 208 -5.31 -3.15 10.26
C PRO A 208 -6.14 -4.29 9.68
N VAL A 209 -6.14 -4.44 8.35
CA VAL A 209 -6.97 -5.44 7.67
C VAL A 209 -6.44 -6.84 7.91
N PHE A 210 -5.16 -7.04 7.67
CA PHE A 210 -4.52 -8.36 7.83
C PHE A 210 -3.95 -8.61 9.23
N GLY A 211 -3.87 -7.55 10.06
CA GLY A 211 -3.44 -7.62 11.44
C GLY A 211 -1.98 -8.02 11.63
N LYS A 212 -1.67 -8.44 12.85
CA LYS A 212 -0.29 -8.77 13.27
C LYS A 212 0.05 -10.25 13.10
N LYS A 213 -0.93 -11.11 12.88
CA LYS A 213 -0.72 -12.54 12.71
C LYS A 213 -0.26 -12.83 11.29
N TYR A 214 1.00 -13.16 11.15
CA TYR A 214 1.59 -13.54 9.86
C TYR A 214 1.04 -14.91 9.41
N ARG A 215 0.57 -14.97 8.17
CA ARG A 215 0.04 -16.17 7.51
C ARG A 215 0.52 -16.17 6.07
N GLU A 216 0.85 -17.31 5.53
CA GLU A 216 1.44 -17.46 4.22
C GLU A 216 0.68 -18.49 3.36
N ARG A 217 0.72 -18.31 2.06
CA ARG A 217 0.28 -19.27 1.05
C ARG A 217 1.38 -20.29 0.81
N SER A 218 1.05 -21.49 0.37
CA SER A 218 2.09 -22.45 -0.04
C SER A 218 2.87 -21.95 -1.26
N PRO A 219 4.16 -22.30 -1.37
CA PRO A 219 4.97 -21.94 -2.53
C PRO A 219 4.37 -22.41 -3.86
N SER A 220 3.78 -23.61 -3.91
CA SER A 220 3.10 -24.10 -5.11
C SER A 220 1.90 -23.23 -5.50
N ASN A 221 1.04 -22.88 -4.54
CA ASN A 221 -0.13 -22.04 -4.80
C ASN A 221 0.26 -20.62 -5.30
N ILE A 222 1.38 -20.06 -4.78
CA ILE A 222 1.90 -18.78 -5.26
C ILE A 222 2.37 -18.89 -6.71
N VAL A 223 3.10 -19.96 -7.03
CA VAL A 223 3.66 -20.16 -8.38
C VAL A 223 2.58 -20.52 -9.39
N ASP A 224 1.51 -21.23 -9.00
CA ASP A 224 0.32 -21.46 -9.83
C ASP A 224 -0.33 -20.11 -10.24
N GLU A 225 -0.43 -19.15 -9.29
CA GLU A 225 -0.93 -17.81 -9.64
C GLU A 225 0.05 -17.03 -10.55
N ILE A 226 1.37 -17.20 -10.36
CA ILE A 226 2.36 -16.59 -11.26
C ILE A 226 2.20 -17.14 -12.69
N GLU A 227 1.97 -18.43 -12.86
CA GLU A 227 1.70 -19.02 -14.18
C GLU A 227 0.46 -18.39 -14.81
N SER A 228 -0.63 -18.26 -14.07
CA SER A 228 -1.85 -17.59 -14.56
C SER A 228 -1.64 -16.11 -14.92
N ILE A 229 -0.71 -15.41 -14.25
CA ILE A 229 -0.32 -14.04 -14.57
C ILE A 229 0.48 -13.98 -15.88
N LEU A 230 1.36 -14.95 -16.11
CA LEU A 230 2.11 -15.07 -17.37
C LEU A 230 1.18 -15.31 -18.58
N GLU A 231 0.10 -16.09 -18.40
CA GLU A 231 -0.94 -16.29 -19.43
C GLU A 231 -1.67 -14.98 -19.79
N LEU A 232 -1.64 -13.98 -18.93
CA LEU A 232 -2.17 -12.63 -19.19
C LEU A 232 -1.13 -11.69 -19.80
N ASP A 233 0.04 -12.19 -20.26
CA ASP A 233 1.13 -11.41 -20.86
C ASP A 233 1.68 -10.29 -19.97
N TYR A 234 1.83 -10.53 -18.68
CA TYR A 234 2.57 -9.65 -17.79
C TYR A 234 4.04 -10.07 -17.71
N ASP A 235 4.96 -9.09 -17.78
CA ASP A 235 6.41 -9.33 -17.70
C ASP A 235 6.90 -9.51 -16.26
N ARG A 236 6.15 -8.94 -15.30
CA ARG A 236 6.59 -8.85 -13.91
C ARG A 236 5.45 -9.05 -12.93
N VAL A 237 5.82 -9.49 -11.73
CA VAL A 237 4.95 -9.46 -10.57
C VAL A 237 5.53 -8.56 -9.47
N TRP A 238 4.63 -7.88 -8.77
CA TRP A 238 4.90 -7.15 -7.56
C TRP A 238 4.37 -7.93 -6.37
N PHE A 239 5.25 -8.42 -5.49
CA PHE A 239 4.81 -9.00 -4.22
C PHE A 239 4.32 -7.89 -3.30
N ALA A 240 2.98 -7.77 -3.17
CA ALA A 240 2.28 -6.74 -2.42
C ALA A 240 2.13 -7.07 -0.93
N ASP A 241 2.99 -7.93 -0.42
CA ASP A 241 3.03 -8.31 0.99
C ASP A 241 3.42 -7.11 1.87
N ASP A 242 2.94 -7.05 3.10
CA ASP A 242 3.39 -6.06 4.10
C ASP A 242 4.92 -6.09 4.29
N CYS A 243 5.52 -7.29 4.21
CA CYS A 243 6.95 -7.51 4.15
C CYS A 243 7.21 -8.94 3.64
N PHE A 244 7.73 -9.07 2.44
CA PHE A 244 7.91 -10.34 1.74
C PHE A 244 8.96 -11.25 2.39
N THR A 245 9.93 -10.68 3.10
CA THR A 245 11.11 -11.40 3.61
C THR A 245 11.01 -11.82 5.09
N ILE A 246 9.81 -11.79 5.70
CA ILE A 246 9.61 -12.14 7.12
C ILE A 246 10.05 -13.57 7.41
N ASN A 247 9.58 -14.53 6.64
CA ASN A 247 9.93 -15.94 6.80
C ASN A 247 10.96 -16.34 5.73
N ARG A 248 12.22 -16.41 6.14
CA ARG A 248 13.35 -16.80 5.28
C ARG A 248 13.14 -18.15 4.58
N LYS A 249 12.65 -19.16 5.32
CA LYS A 249 12.43 -20.51 4.78
C LYS A 249 11.33 -20.48 3.71
N HIS A 250 10.24 -19.79 3.96
CA HIS A 250 9.15 -19.65 3.01
C HIS A 250 9.60 -18.96 1.71
N LEU A 251 10.31 -17.84 1.83
CA LEU A 251 10.88 -17.13 0.68
C LEU A 251 11.82 -18.02 -0.14
N LEU A 252 12.72 -18.75 0.50
CA LEU A 252 13.63 -19.67 -0.21
C LEU A 252 12.86 -20.79 -0.93
N ASN A 253 11.78 -21.29 -0.34
CA ASN A 253 10.91 -22.29 -0.96
C ASN A 253 10.16 -21.71 -2.19
N ILE A 254 9.70 -20.46 -2.14
CA ILE A 254 9.11 -19.77 -3.32
C ILE A 254 10.17 -19.68 -4.44
N CYS A 255 11.38 -19.21 -4.11
CA CYS A 255 12.47 -19.14 -5.10
C CYS A 255 12.79 -20.51 -5.71
N ALA A 256 12.83 -21.56 -4.88
CA ALA A 256 13.07 -22.93 -5.33
C ALA A 256 11.96 -23.43 -6.26
N GLU A 257 10.70 -23.17 -5.94
CA GLU A 257 9.56 -23.59 -6.77
C GLU A 257 9.51 -22.85 -8.12
N ILE A 258 9.79 -21.54 -8.14
CA ILE A 258 9.94 -20.78 -9.40
C ILE A 258 11.02 -21.40 -10.29
N ASN A 259 12.19 -21.68 -9.72
CA ASN A 259 13.31 -22.29 -10.45
C ASN A 259 13.00 -23.72 -10.92
N LYS A 260 12.37 -24.54 -10.07
CA LYS A 260 11.98 -25.92 -10.37
C LYS A 260 11.03 -25.99 -11.57
N ARG A 261 10.08 -25.05 -11.68
CA ARG A 261 9.16 -24.95 -12.84
C ARG A 261 9.79 -24.24 -14.05
N GLY A 262 11.00 -23.74 -13.94
CA GLY A 262 11.72 -23.06 -15.03
C GLY A 262 11.05 -21.75 -15.46
N LEU A 263 10.29 -21.09 -14.59
CA LEU A 263 9.57 -19.89 -14.93
C LEU A 263 10.52 -18.71 -15.14
N LYS A 264 10.35 -18.01 -16.27
CA LYS A 264 11.10 -16.79 -16.58
C LYS A 264 10.24 -15.58 -16.25
N ILE A 265 10.16 -15.25 -14.96
CA ILE A 265 9.42 -14.10 -14.45
C ILE A 265 10.34 -13.14 -13.70
N ASN A 266 10.22 -11.85 -13.98
CA ASN A 266 10.84 -10.83 -13.14
C ASN A 266 9.88 -10.44 -12.01
N TRP A 267 10.43 -10.14 -10.82
CA TRP A 267 9.61 -9.72 -9.71
C TRP A 267 10.30 -8.71 -8.79
N GLU A 268 9.48 -8.00 -8.04
CA GLU A 268 9.88 -6.96 -7.11
C GLU A 268 9.11 -7.13 -5.80
N CYS A 269 9.69 -6.67 -4.67
CA CYS A 269 9.03 -6.80 -3.36
C CYS A 269 9.41 -5.69 -2.37
N LEU A 270 8.61 -5.59 -1.30
CA LEU A 270 8.93 -4.83 -0.09
C LEU A 270 9.60 -5.71 0.95
N SER A 271 10.54 -5.13 1.69
CA SER A 271 11.31 -5.84 2.71
C SER A 271 11.68 -4.92 3.89
N ARG A 272 12.04 -5.55 4.98
CA ARG A 272 12.77 -4.92 6.10
C ARG A 272 14.26 -5.12 5.94
N ALA A 273 15.02 -4.18 6.50
CA ALA A 273 16.49 -4.23 6.40
C ALA A 273 17.15 -5.31 7.31
N ASP A 274 16.39 -5.86 8.26
CA ASP A 274 16.86 -6.88 9.19
C ASP A 274 16.47 -8.32 8.79
N THR A 275 15.82 -8.49 7.62
CA THR A 275 15.30 -9.80 7.18
C THR A 275 15.97 -10.33 5.91
N ILE A 276 17.13 -9.80 5.52
CA ILE A 276 17.86 -10.22 4.32
C ILE A 276 19.34 -10.49 4.63
N ASP A 277 19.86 -11.58 4.10
CA ASP A 277 21.27 -11.96 4.09
C ASP A 277 21.79 -12.22 2.66
N GLU A 278 23.07 -12.52 2.51
CA GLU A 278 23.72 -12.73 1.20
C GLU A 278 23.15 -13.94 0.45
N GLU A 279 22.90 -15.04 1.16
CA GLU A 279 22.31 -16.24 0.56
C GLU A 279 20.90 -15.94 0.04
N THR A 280 20.07 -15.31 0.87
CA THR A 280 18.70 -14.96 0.52
C THR A 280 18.68 -14.02 -0.69
N ALA A 281 19.48 -12.95 -0.68
CA ALA A 281 19.56 -12.01 -1.79
C ALA A 281 20.00 -12.68 -3.10
N THR A 282 20.99 -13.59 -3.02
CA THR A 282 21.48 -14.36 -4.17
C THR A 282 20.40 -15.29 -4.73
N LYS A 283 19.69 -16.03 -3.86
CA LYS A 283 18.60 -16.94 -4.26
C LYS A 283 17.42 -16.17 -4.86
N MET A 284 17.06 -15.02 -4.28
CA MET A 284 16.06 -14.12 -4.85
C MET A 284 16.45 -13.69 -6.28
N ARG A 285 17.71 -13.25 -6.48
CA ARG A 285 18.20 -12.84 -7.80
C ARG A 285 18.16 -13.99 -8.82
N GLN A 286 18.54 -15.19 -8.42
CA GLN A 286 18.50 -16.40 -9.26
C GLN A 286 17.08 -16.80 -9.65
N ALA A 287 16.08 -16.52 -8.78
CA ALA A 287 14.67 -16.78 -9.04
C ALA A 287 13.92 -15.62 -9.72
N GLY A 288 14.64 -14.64 -10.28
CA GLY A 288 14.05 -13.55 -11.06
C GLY A 288 13.75 -12.27 -10.29
N CYS A 289 14.12 -12.15 -9.00
CA CYS A 289 14.04 -10.86 -8.31
C CYS A 289 14.93 -9.84 -9.01
N ILE A 290 14.36 -8.72 -9.40
CA ILE A 290 15.13 -7.64 -10.03
C ILE A 290 15.27 -6.44 -9.11
N ARG A 291 14.33 -6.23 -8.20
CA ARG A 291 14.33 -5.07 -7.30
C ARG A 291 13.74 -5.40 -5.94
N ILE A 292 14.38 -4.87 -4.91
CA ILE A 292 13.90 -4.91 -3.53
C ILE A 292 13.77 -3.49 -2.98
N PHE A 293 12.69 -3.22 -2.26
CA PHE A 293 12.47 -1.95 -1.58
C PHE A 293 12.56 -2.14 -0.08
N PHE A 294 13.35 -1.32 0.59
CA PHE A 294 13.48 -1.35 2.04
C PHE A 294 12.74 -0.18 2.70
N GLY A 295 11.86 -0.48 3.65
CA GLY A 295 11.37 0.51 4.60
C GLY A 295 12.47 0.81 5.63
N ILE A 296 13.29 1.81 5.38
CA ILE A 296 14.37 2.23 6.30
C ILE A 296 13.86 3.24 7.30
N GLU A 297 13.01 4.14 6.87
CA GLU A 297 12.29 5.20 7.57
C GLU A 297 13.16 6.34 8.07
N SER A 298 14.30 6.10 8.76
CA SER A 298 15.18 7.17 9.26
C SER A 298 16.66 6.80 9.20
N GLY A 299 17.51 7.79 9.02
CA GLY A 299 18.97 7.69 9.15
C GLY A 299 19.48 7.97 10.56
N ASN A 300 18.57 8.07 11.55
CA ASN A 300 18.90 8.34 12.95
C ASN A 300 18.30 7.27 13.86
N ASP A 301 19.14 6.58 14.64
CA ASP A 301 18.73 5.43 15.45
C ASP A 301 17.74 5.82 16.57
N LYS A 302 17.79 7.07 17.10
CA LYS A 302 16.81 7.55 18.08
C LYS A 302 15.41 7.66 17.48
N ILE A 303 15.33 8.14 16.25
CA ILE A 303 14.04 8.24 15.53
C ILE A 303 13.51 6.85 15.16
N LEU A 304 14.38 5.94 14.72
CA LEU A 304 14.01 4.54 14.49
C LEU A 304 13.43 3.87 15.74
N ALA A 305 14.02 4.15 16.92
CA ALA A 305 13.50 3.67 18.20
C ALA A 305 12.12 4.26 18.53
N LEU A 306 11.91 5.58 18.32
CA LEU A 306 10.61 6.26 18.49
C LEU A 306 9.53 5.68 17.58
N MET A 307 9.91 5.31 16.36
CA MET A 307 9.04 4.65 15.37
C MET A 307 8.76 3.18 15.70
N LYS A 308 9.39 2.62 16.72
CA LYS A 308 9.38 1.18 17.05
C LYS A 308 9.77 0.32 15.83
N LYS A 309 10.65 0.84 14.99
CA LYS A 309 11.08 0.12 13.76
C LYS A 309 11.95 -1.08 14.06
N GLN A 310 12.63 -1.11 15.23
CA GLN A 310 13.47 -2.22 15.69
C GLN A 310 14.62 -2.59 14.72
N ILE A 311 15.12 -1.61 13.98
CA ILE A 311 16.34 -1.72 13.16
C ILE A 311 17.28 -0.58 13.49
N THR A 312 18.55 -0.74 13.12
CA THR A 312 19.56 0.30 13.19
C THR A 312 19.93 0.81 11.79
N LYS A 313 20.47 2.02 11.70
CA LYS A 313 21.02 2.54 10.43
C LYS A 313 22.13 1.69 9.87
N ASN A 314 22.90 0.97 10.71
CA ASN A 314 23.95 0.06 10.26
C ASN A 314 23.36 -1.19 9.61
N GLN A 315 22.30 -1.78 10.19
CA GLN A 315 21.56 -2.88 9.54
C GLN A 315 20.99 -2.43 8.20
N ALA A 316 20.36 -1.25 8.14
CA ALA A 316 19.86 -0.68 6.89
C ALA A 316 20.95 -0.52 5.82
N LYS A 317 22.12 0.02 6.21
CA LYS A 317 23.26 0.17 5.31
C LYS A 317 23.79 -1.17 4.81
N ASN A 318 23.86 -2.19 5.68
CA ASN A 318 24.31 -3.53 5.31
C ASN A 318 23.32 -4.22 4.37
N ALA A 319 22.00 -4.17 4.66
CA ALA A 319 20.97 -4.72 3.79
C ALA A 319 21.05 -4.17 2.36
N VAL A 320 21.19 -2.83 2.22
CA VAL A 320 21.35 -2.20 0.91
C VAL A 320 22.60 -2.70 0.20
N LYS A 321 23.74 -2.84 0.91
CA LYS A 321 24.98 -3.38 0.32
C LYS A 321 24.82 -4.83 -0.11
N THR A 322 24.27 -5.68 0.75
CA THR A 322 23.99 -7.10 0.48
C THR A 322 23.14 -7.27 -0.77
N ALA A 323 22.02 -6.56 -0.87
CA ALA A 323 21.15 -6.61 -2.04
C ALA A 323 21.88 -6.12 -3.32
N LYS A 324 22.65 -5.03 -3.24
CA LYS A 324 23.45 -4.55 -4.37
C LYS A 324 24.51 -5.54 -4.81
N SER A 325 25.21 -6.20 -3.87
CA SER A 325 26.22 -7.22 -4.17
C SER A 325 25.65 -8.45 -4.86
N ALA A 326 24.38 -8.79 -4.57
CA ALA A 326 23.65 -9.85 -5.25
C ALA A 326 23.11 -9.44 -6.64
N GLY A 327 23.36 -8.20 -7.10
CA GLY A 327 22.90 -7.68 -8.40
C GLY A 327 21.44 -7.21 -8.42
N LEU A 328 20.83 -6.95 -7.27
CA LEU A 328 19.49 -6.40 -7.18
C LEU A 328 19.51 -4.88 -7.34
N GLN A 329 18.47 -4.33 -7.99
CA GLN A 329 18.13 -2.92 -7.82
C GLN A 329 17.56 -2.69 -6.41
N VAL A 330 17.92 -1.57 -5.80
CA VAL A 330 17.52 -1.29 -4.42
C VAL A 330 16.78 0.04 -4.33
N GLY A 331 15.53 -0.01 -3.86
CA GLY A 331 14.78 1.16 -3.45
C GLY A 331 14.79 1.32 -1.93
N ALA A 332 14.56 2.54 -1.45
CA ALA A 332 14.38 2.80 -0.03
C ALA A 332 13.35 3.90 0.22
N PHE A 333 12.57 3.70 1.29
CA PHE A 333 11.58 4.65 1.80
C PHE A 333 12.07 5.27 3.10
N PHE A 334 11.85 6.58 3.22
CA PHE A 334 12.17 7.38 4.39
C PHE A 334 11.00 8.26 4.79
N ILE A 335 10.89 8.51 6.08
CA ILE A 335 9.90 9.39 6.69
C ILE A 335 10.64 10.56 7.34
N ILE A 336 10.19 11.79 7.12
CA ILE A 336 10.68 12.99 7.84
C ILE A 336 9.50 13.82 8.33
N GLY A 337 9.72 14.59 9.39
CA GLY A 337 8.67 15.30 10.13
C GLY A 337 7.98 14.41 11.17
N TYR A 338 8.64 13.32 11.59
CA TYR A 338 8.14 12.42 12.62
C TYR A 338 8.18 13.09 14.00
N PRO A 339 7.19 12.85 14.90
CA PRO A 339 7.20 13.45 16.24
C PRO A 339 8.47 13.09 17.01
N GLY A 340 9.16 14.11 17.52
CA GLY A 340 10.44 13.98 18.23
C GLY A 340 11.67 14.17 17.35
N GLU A 341 11.52 14.49 16.08
CA GLU A 341 12.64 14.93 15.25
C GLU A 341 13.11 16.35 15.62
N SER A 342 14.36 16.61 15.27
CA SER A 342 15.01 17.92 15.28
C SER A 342 15.62 18.20 13.91
N ASP A 343 16.06 19.42 13.65
CA ASP A 343 16.80 19.76 12.44
C ASP A 343 17.97 18.80 12.20
N GLN A 344 18.69 18.45 13.26
CA GLN A 344 19.83 17.54 13.17
C GLN A 344 19.40 16.13 12.76
N THR A 345 18.31 15.57 13.31
CA THR A 345 17.86 14.21 12.97
C THR A 345 17.33 14.13 11.54
N ILE A 346 16.66 15.20 11.07
CA ILE A 346 16.24 15.31 9.65
C ILE A 346 17.46 15.36 8.73
N LEU A 347 18.48 16.19 9.08
CA LEU A 347 19.73 16.25 8.31
C LEU A 347 20.49 14.92 8.33
N ASP A 348 20.50 14.20 9.45
CA ASP A 348 21.08 12.87 9.55
C ASP A 348 20.41 11.89 8.56
N THR A 349 19.08 11.92 8.52
CA THR A 349 18.29 11.06 7.60
C THR A 349 18.55 11.42 6.15
N VAL A 350 18.52 12.69 5.78
CA VAL A 350 18.82 13.16 4.41
C VAL A 350 20.23 12.77 3.97
N ASN A 351 21.21 13.01 4.85
CA ASN A 351 22.61 12.68 4.57
C ASN A 351 22.87 11.17 4.52
N PHE A 352 22.19 10.39 5.33
CA PHE A 352 22.26 8.93 5.30
C PHE A 352 21.68 8.39 3.99
N ALA A 353 20.46 8.76 3.66
CA ALA A 353 19.77 8.33 2.45
C ALA A 353 20.56 8.62 1.18
N SER A 354 21.10 9.84 1.07
CA SER A 354 21.88 10.26 -0.11
C SER A 354 23.22 9.53 -0.28
N LYS A 355 23.74 8.88 0.80
CA LYS A 355 25.01 8.12 0.78
C LYS A 355 24.83 6.65 0.41
N LEU A 356 23.62 6.12 0.50
CA LEU A 356 23.32 4.74 0.15
C LEU A 356 23.36 4.53 -1.37
N PRO A 357 23.85 3.38 -1.86
CA PRO A 357 23.89 3.05 -3.29
C PRO A 357 22.52 2.60 -3.80
N LEU A 358 21.52 3.48 -3.71
CA LEU A 358 20.15 3.21 -4.11
C LEU A 358 19.92 3.44 -5.60
N ASP A 359 18.96 2.72 -6.17
CA ASP A 359 18.43 2.96 -7.51
C ASP A 359 17.15 3.81 -7.46
N TYR A 360 16.39 3.69 -6.38
CA TYR A 360 15.19 4.47 -6.12
C TYR A 360 15.19 5.02 -4.69
N LEU A 361 14.84 6.28 -4.55
CA LEU A 361 14.76 6.98 -3.27
C LEU A 361 13.41 7.68 -3.15
N SER A 362 12.71 7.44 -2.06
CA SER A 362 11.45 8.12 -1.76
C SER A 362 11.41 8.60 -0.32
N PHE A 363 10.85 9.80 -0.16
CA PHE A 363 10.53 10.39 1.14
C PHE A 363 9.05 10.64 1.24
N THR A 364 8.50 10.45 2.44
CA THR A 364 7.12 10.81 2.79
C THR A 364 7.08 11.55 4.10
N LEU A 365 6.00 12.31 4.31
CA LEU A 365 5.62 12.83 5.62
C LEU A 365 4.79 11.79 6.35
N PRO A 366 4.83 11.75 7.70
CA PRO A 366 4.06 10.77 8.46
C PRO A 366 2.56 11.01 8.32
N TYR A 367 1.81 9.94 8.11
CA TYR A 367 0.35 9.97 8.13
C TYR A 367 -0.16 9.49 9.48
N PRO A 368 -0.89 10.33 10.23
CA PRO A 368 -1.52 9.91 11.47
C PRO A 368 -2.79 9.10 11.17
N ILE A 369 -2.60 7.81 10.95
CA ILE A 369 -3.68 6.89 10.61
C ILE A 369 -4.45 6.51 11.88
N PRO A 370 -5.78 6.71 12.00
CA PRO A 370 -6.59 6.28 13.13
C PRO A 370 -6.30 4.83 13.54
N GLY A 371 -6.23 4.57 14.83
CA GLY A 371 -5.87 3.25 15.36
C GLY A 371 -4.37 2.95 15.42
N THR A 372 -3.49 3.84 14.92
CA THR A 372 -2.04 3.72 15.08
C THR A 372 -1.56 4.47 16.32
N ALA A 373 -0.43 4.05 16.92
CA ALA A 373 0.17 4.76 18.04
C ALA A 373 0.65 6.18 17.65
N LEU A 374 1.03 6.39 16.41
CA LEU A 374 1.31 7.72 15.87
C LEU A 374 0.07 8.62 15.94
N PHE A 375 -1.09 8.13 15.49
CA PHE A 375 -2.34 8.90 15.56
C PHE A 375 -2.66 9.32 16.98
N GLU A 376 -2.64 8.38 17.94
CA GLU A 376 -2.91 8.69 19.36
C GLU A 376 -1.95 9.75 19.93
N ARG A 377 -0.71 9.77 19.47
CA ARG A 377 0.30 10.75 19.89
C ARG A 377 0.06 12.15 19.37
N VAL A 378 -0.53 12.28 18.17
CA VAL A 378 -0.67 13.57 17.47
C VAL A 378 -2.10 14.03 17.27
N LYS A 379 -3.12 13.26 17.66
CA LYS A 379 -4.54 13.53 17.38
C LYS A 379 -5.01 14.94 17.78
N GLU A 380 -4.50 15.46 18.91
CA GLU A 380 -4.82 16.81 19.39
C GLU A 380 -4.07 17.93 18.63
N LYS A 381 -3.08 17.55 17.82
CA LYS A 381 -2.27 18.45 16.98
C LYS A 381 -2.63 18.37 15.50
N ILE A 382 -3.67 17.63 15.15
CA ILE A 382 -4.14 17.51 13.77
C ILE A 382 -4.83 18.80 13.37
N ASN A 383 -4.29 19.48 12.36
CA ASN A 383 -4.72 20.82 11.93
C ASN A 383 -5.77 20.81 10.82
N PHE A 384 -6.15 19.63 10.29
CA PHE A 384 -7.07 19.52 9.17
C PHE A 384 -8.20 18.53 9.48
N PRO A 385 -9.44 18.84 9.03
CA PRO A 385 -10.53 17.87 9.04
C PRO A 385 -10.10 16.60 8.31
N SER A 386 -10.56 15.44 8.77
CA SER A 386 -10.22 14.14 8.19
C SER A 386 -10.57 14.00 6.69
N ASP A 387 -11.34 14.92 6.15
CA ASP A 387 -11.83 14.94 4.77
C ASP A 387 -10.92 15.70 3.80
N ASP A 388 -9.98 16.53 4.31
CA ASP A 388 -9.05 17.34 3.49
C ASP A 388 -7.67 16.69 3.25
N TRP A 389 -7.60 15.38 3.39
CA TRP A 389 -6.35 14.63 3.21
C TRP A 389 -5.96 14.48 1.72
N GLU A 390 -6.36 15.43 0.89
CA GLU A 390 -6.04 15.43 -0.54
C GLU A 390 -4.55 15.59 -0.80
N GLU A 391 -4.06 14.84 -1.78
CA GLU A 391 -2.72 14.98 -2.32
C GLU A 391 -2.47 16.43 -2.80
N SER A 392 -1.31 16.99 -2.47
CA SER A 392 -0.88 18.26 -3.00
C SER A 392 -0.72 18.16 -4.53
N LYS A 393 -1.61 18.79 -5.29
CA LYS A 393 -1.66 18.76 -6.77
C LYS A 393 -0.42 19.33 -7.48
N ASN A 394 0.52 19.96 -6.77
CA ASN A 394 1.49 20.86 -7.41
C ASN A 394 2.96 20.42 -7.44
N TRP A 395 3.35 19.26 -6.83
CA TRP A 395 4.76 18.84 -6.81
C TRP A 395 4.88 17.31 -6.93
N SER A 396 5.40 16.84 -8.06
CA SER A 396 5.53 15.40 -8.37
C SER A 396 6.40 14.57 -7.41
N PHE A 397 7.20 15.22 -6.55
CA PHE A 397 8.10 14.56 -5.61
C PHE A 397 7.58 14.50 -4.17
N ILE A 398 6.55 15.29 -3.83
CA ILE A 398 6.04 15.42 -2.46
C ILE A 398 4.52 15.48 -2.52
N ARG A 399 3.89 14.32 -2.42
CA ARG A 399 2.44 14.18 -2.59
C ARG A 399 1.64 14.51 -1.33
N HIS A 400 2.30 14.59 -0.18
CA HIS A 400 1.63 14.59 1.10
C HIS A 400 1.71 15.94 1.79
N LYS A 401 0.58 16.39 2.35
CA LYS A 401 0.52 17.52 3.28
C LYS A 401 0.98 17.06 4.66
N LEU A 402 1.54 17.98 5.42
CA LEU A 402 1.76 17.77 6.85
C LEU A 402 0.42 17.95 7.57
N LEU A 403 -0.11 16.88 8.15
CA LEU A 403 -1.47 16.85 8.71
C LEU A 403 -1.55 17.22 10.18
N TYR A 404 -0.42 17.41 10.85
CA TYR A 404 -0.35 17.77 12.27
C TYR A 404 0.82 18.72 12.52
N ASP A 405 0.80 19.41 13.65
CA ASP A 405 1.93 20.21 14.10
C ASP A 405 3.09 19.29 14.53
N ALA A 406 4.10 19.20 13.67
CA ALA A 406 5.32 18.44 13.91
C ALA A 406 6.45 19.29 14.53
N GLY A 407 6.21 20.57 14.80
CA GLY A 407 7.24 21.53 15.15
C GLY A 407 8.08 22.02 13.98
N PHE A 408 7.66 21.74 12.75
CA PHE A 408 8.30 22.16 11.50
C PHE A 408 7.27 22.68 10.51
N SER A 409 7.66 23.70 9.73
CA SER A 409 6.82 24.11 8.62
C SER A 409 6.86 23.07 7.48
N GLU A 410 5.75 22.90 6.78
CA GLU A 410 5.69 21.99 5.60
C GLU A 410 6.72 22.39 4.53
N LYS A 411 6.96 23.69 4.36
CA LYS A 411 7.98 24.24 3.44
C LYS A 411 9.37 23.75 3.79
N LYS A 412 9.73 23.76 5.08
CA LYS A 412 11.02 23.28 5.59
C LYS A 412 11.22 21.78 5.30
N LEU A 413 10.20 20.97 5.56
CA LEU A 413 10.26 19.53 5.28
C LEU A 413 10.35 19.25 3.76
N LYS A 414 9.58 19.96 2.93
CA LYS A 414 9.66 19.88 1.48
C LYS A 414 11.05 20.25 0.96
N PHE A 415 11.68 21.29 1.52
CA PHE A 415 13.05 21.66 1.18
C PHE A 415 14.04 20.53 1.55
N ALA A 416 13.89 19.88 2.70
CA ALA A 416 14.73 18.75 3.10
C ALA A 416 14.62 17.58 2.11
N ILE A 417 13.41 17.28 1.62
CA ILE A 417 13.18 16.23 0.61
C ILE A 417 13.85 16.61 -0.72
N LEU A 418 13.65 17.85 -1.19
CA LEU A 418 14.29 18.34 -2.42
C LEU A 418 15.81 18.23 -2.33
N LYS A 419 16.38 18.64 -1.19
CA LYS A 419 17.80 18.55 -0.90
C LYS A 419 18.28 17.09 -0.92
N ALA A 420 17.52 16.14 -0.34
CA ALA A 420 17.86 14.72 -0.35
C ALA A 420 17.93 14.18 -1.79
N HIS A 421 16.94 14.49 -2.61
CA HIS A 421 16.93 14.10 -4.03
C HIS A 421 18.07 14.72 -4.80
N LEU A 422 18.33 16.03 -4.63
CA LEU A 422 19.44 16.71 -5.29
C LEU A 422 20.78 16.04 -4.96
N GLN A 423 21.06 15.78 -3.68
CA GLN A 423 22.28 15.11 -3.26
C GLN A 423 22.38 13.68 -3.80
N PHE A 424 21.26 12.95 -3.81
CA PHE A 424 21.19 11.60 -4.36
C PHE A 424 21.54 11.58 -5.84
N TYR A 425 20.94 12.46 -6.65
CA TYR A 425 21.21 12.52 -8.09
C TYR A 425 22.62 13.02 -8.39
N ILE A 426 23.13 14.03 -7.67
CA ILE A 426 24.53 14.47 -7.84
C ILE A 426 25.49 13.31 -7.60
N ARG A 427 25.27 12.48 -6.55
CA ARG A 427 26.10 11.30 -6.31
C ARG A 427 25.95 10.24 -7.39
N LYS A 428 24.73 10.00 -7.83
CA LYS A 428 24.43 8.99 -8.85
C LYS A 428 25.07 9.30 -10.19
N PHE A 429 25.03 10.57 -10.64
CA PHE A 429 25.54 10.98 -11.94
C PHE A 429 27.03 11.35 -11.94
N LEU A 430 27.51 12.02 -10.90
CA LEU A 430 28.91 12.49 -10.83
C LEU A 430 29.86 11.53 -10.10
N GLY A 431 29.33 10.48 -9.48
CA GLY A 431 30.10 9.54 -8.67
C GLY A 431 30.74 10.17 -7.43
N LYS A 432 31.63 9.43 -6.74
CA LYS A 432 32.26 9.89 -5.49
C LYS A 432 33.16 11.12 -5.68
N LYS A 433 33.92 11.19 -6.77
CA LYS A 433 34.87 12.31 -7.06
C LYS A 433 34.08 13.60 -7.35
N GLY A 434 33.13 13.56 -8.28
CA GLY A 434 32.31 14.73 -8.62
C GLY A 434 31.45 15.19 -7.44
N TYR A 435 30.95 14.29 -6.60
CA TYR A 435 30.25 14.68 -5.37
C TYR A 435 31.15 15.44 -4.39
N ARG A 436 32.43 15.08 -4.24
CA ARG A 436 33.37 15.83 -3.37
C ARG A 436 33.55 17.27 -3.86
N LEU A 437 33.66 17.47 -5.16
CA LEU A 437 33.90 18.78 -5.74
C LEU A 437 32.67 19.70 -5.75
N ILE A 438 31.50 19.16 -6.11
CA ILE A 438 30.29 19.94 -6.35
C ILE A 438 29.24 19.68 -5.25
N GLY A 439 29.00 18.41 -4.95
CA GLY A 439 27.94 18.01 -4.04
C GLY A 439 28.18 18.39 -2.57
N MET A 440 29.41 18.30 -2.08
CA MET A 440 29.73 18.67 -0.69
C MET A 440 29.57 20.17 -0.40
N PRO A 441 30.05 21.10 -1.25
CA PRO A 441 29.75 22.51 -1.09
C PRO A 441 28.25 22.79 -1.10
N ILE A 442 27.50 22.24 -2.06
CA ILE A 442 26.03 22.36 -2.14
C ILE A 442 25.37 21.81 -0.87
N GLN A 443 25.85 20.68 -0.34
CA GLN A 443 25.34 20.10 0.89
C GLN A 443 25.54 21.04 2.07
N LYS A 444 26.71 21.65 2.23
CA LYS A 444 27.00 22.58 3.34
C LYS A 444 26.08 23.81 3.27
N ILE A 445 25.97 24.43 2.10
CA ILE A 445 25.12 25.61 1.90
C ILE A 445 23.65 25.24 2.16
N SER A 446 23.17 24.14 1.60
CA SER A 446 21.78 23.71 1.79
C SER A 446 21.46 23.26 3.22
N ASN A 447 22.44 22.74 4.00
CA ASN A 447 22.29 22.50 5.43
C ASN A 447 22.09 23.81 6.19
N PHE A 448 22.91 24.82 5.89
CA PHE A 448 22.80 26.14 6.52
C PHE A 448 21.43 26.78 6.23
N ILE A 449 21.01 26.78 4.96
CA ILE A 449 19.68 27.28 4.57
C ILE A 449 18.58 26.54 5.32
N PHE A 450 18.64 25.19 5.40
CA PHE A 450 17.64 24.38 6.10
C PHE A 450 17.49 24.77 7.56
N VAL A 451 18.59 24.99 8.27
CA VAL A 451 18.56 25.38 9.69
C VAL A 451 17.96 26.78 9.89
N LEU A 452 18.18 27.70 8.93
CA LEU A 452 17.63 29.06 8.99
C LEU A 452 16.14 29.14 8.62
N MET A 453 15.57 28.09 7.98
CA MET A 453 14.15 28.07 7.66
C MET A 453 13.32 27.85 8.93
N SER A 454 12.40 28.75 9.20
CA SER A 454 11.39 28.66 10.27
C SER A 454 10.25 27.67 9.90
#